data_083d810c2eb46701533a1e2fbc51bca9
#
_entry.id   083d810c2eb46701533a1e2fbc51bca9
#
_cell.length_a   1.000
_cell.length_b   1.000
_cell.length_c   1.000
_cell.angle_alpha   90.00
_cell.angle_beta   90.00
_cell.angle_gamma   90.00
#
_symmetry.space_group_name_H-M   'P 1'
#
loop_
_entity.id
_entity.type
_entity.pdbx_description
1 polymer ?
#
loop_
_entity_poly.entity_id
_entity_poly.type
_entity_poly.pdbx_seq_one_letter_code
_entity_poly.pdbx_strand_id
1 'polypeptide(L)'
;MPNPLTPQYPGIAVVELFTSEGCSSCPSADATLARVAERAERAGRNIFPVELHVDYWDYLGWRDPFDDARYSERQATYRALSGSTYTPQAVVNGVSDCVGSNEARLSSLIEAELAKPATTQLQLSARFSAAGVQAHYQIDASEPAQTLALIVVEARRESAVLRGENAGERLAHRNVARAFATRPLASGHGAGDWELALPAGFVRDGARVLAFAERAHGGITGAALVGIAPG
;
A
#
# COMPACT_ATOMS: atom_id res chain seq x y z
N MET A 1 12.35 15.73 24.04
CA MET A 1 11.24 14.98 24.65
C MET A 1 9.98 15.39 23.93
N PRO A 2 9.09 14.46 23.52
CA PRO A 2 7.83 14.84 22.92
C PRO A 2 7.01 15.67 23.93
N ASN A 3 6.30 16.67 23.42
CA ASN A 3 5.39 17.49 24.24
C ASN A 3 4.27 16.57 24.77
N PRO A 4 4.05 16.45 26.09
CA PRO A 4 3.05 15.55 26.67
C PRO A 4 1.61 15.86 26.29
N LEU A 5 1.36 16.96 25.58
CA LEU A 5 0.03 17.38 25.11
C LEU A 5 -0.24 17.03 23.63
N THR A 6 0.71 16.41 22.93
CA THR A 6 0.51 16.00 21.54
C THR A 6 -0.30 14.71 21.52
N PRO A 7 -1.48 14.66 20.86
CA PRO A 7 -2.24 13.43 20.71
C PRO A 7 -1.37 12.34 20.07
N GLN A 8 -1.38 11.16 20.68
CA GLN A 8 -0.67 9.98 20.19
C GLN A 8 -1.69 8.89 19.90
N TYR A 9 -1.60 8.33 18.72
CA TYR A 9 -2.47 7.25 18.26
C TYR A 9 -1.70 5.91 18.26
N PRO A 10 -2.39 4.76 18.26
CA PRO A 10 -1.71 3.47 18.14
C PRO A 10 -0.78 3.42 16.94
N GLY A 11 0.38 2.80 17.12
CA GLY A 11 1.35 2.62 16.04
C GLY A 11 0.76 1.87 14.85
N ILE A 12 1.26 2.18 13.68
CA ILE A 12 0.81 1.62 12.40
C ILE A 12 2.00 1.13 11.58
N ALA A 13 1.76 0.19 10.67
CA ALA A 13 2.73 -0.21 9.65
C ALA A 13 2.04 -0.36 8.29
N VAL A 14 2.26 0.55 7.37
CA VAL A 14 1.93 0.38 5.95
C VAL A 14 3.11 -0.34 5.30
N VAL A 15 2.83 -1.44 4.61
CA VAL A 15 3.84 -2.24 3.91
C VAL A 15 3.54 -2.19 2.42
N GLU A 16 4.34 -1.44 1.68
CA GLU A 16 4.28 -1.33 0.23
C GLU A 16 5.25 -2.35 -0.38
N LEU A 17 4.73 -3.39 -1.01
CA LEU A 17 5.54 -4.37 -1.74
C LEU A 17 5.55 -4.02 -3.22
N PHE A 18 6.69 -3.59 -3.72
CA PHE A 18 6.94 -3.40 -5.16
C PHE A 18 7.34 -4.73 -5.77
N THR A 19 6.47 -5.26 -6.63
CA THR A 19 6.51 -6.61 -7.20
C THR A 19 6.18 -6.58 -8.69
N SER A 20 6.31 -7.69 -9.38
CA SER A 20 5.83 -7.89 -10.76
C SER A 20 5.71 -9.37 -11.07
N GLU A 21 4.71 -9.76 -11.85
CA GLU A 21 4.59 -11.11 -12.40
C GLU A 21 5.73 -11.47 -13.36
N GLY A 22 6.42 -10.46 -13.93
CA GLY A 22 7.58 -10.65 -14.78
C GLY A 22 8.88 -11.02 -14.04
N CYS A 23 8.92 -10.86 -12.72
CA CYS A 23 10.11 -11.00 -11.87
C CYS A 23 10.12 -12.36 -11.16
N SER A 24 11.08 -13.25 -11.44
CA SER A 24 11.11 -14.62 -10.89
C SER A 24 11.35 -14.70 -9.39
N SER A 25 11.94 -13.69 -8.77
CA SER A 25 12.13 -13.63 -7.30
C SER A 25 10.93 -13.05 -6.55
N CYS A 26 9.94 -12.48 -7.25
CA CYS A 26 8.81 -11.79 -6.66
C CYS A 26 7.75 -12.72 -6.03
N PRO A 27 7.39 -13.88 -6.59
CA PRO A 27 6.34 -14.72 -6.01
C PRO A 27 6.58 -15.14 -4.55
N SER A 28 7.84 -15.30 -4.15
CA SER A 28 8.20 -15.62 -2.76
C SER A 28 7.92 -14.46 -1.80
N ALA A 29 8.03 -13.21 -2.29
CA ALA A 29 7.71 -12.01 -1.52
C ALA A 29 6.19 -11.78 -1.45
N ASP A 30 5.46 -12.02 -2.53
CA ASP A 30 3.99 -11.95 -2.56
C ASP A 30 3.41 -12.94 -1.54
N ALA A 31 3.94 -14.18 -1.51
CA ALA A 31 3.55 -15.17 -0.49
C ALA A 31 3.90 -14.73 0.95
N THR A 32 5.03 -14.04 1.14
CA THR A 32 5.42 -13.49 2.44
C THR A 32 4.45 -12.39 2.87
N LEU A 33 4.12 -11.45 1.98
CA LEU A 33 3.16 -10.39 2.26
C LEU A 33 1.76 -10.94 2.56
N ALA A 34 1.34 -11.99 1.84
CA ALA A 34 0.07 -12.66 2.09
C ALA A 34 0.00 -13.22 3.52
N ARG A 35 1.07 -13.87 4.01
CA ARG A 35 1.15 -14.35 5.40
C ARG A 35 1.14 -13.21 6.42
N VAL A 36 1.82 -12.09 6.13
CA VAL A 36 1.78 -10.89 6.97
C VAL A 36 0.35 -10.34 7.06
N ALA A 37 -0.34 -10.21 5.92
CA ALA A 37 -1.72 -9.74 5.86
C ALA A 37 -2.67 -10.63 6.68
N GLU A 38 -2.58 -11.95 6.54
CA GLU A 38 -3.41 -12.89 7.28
C GLU A 38 -3.17 -12.86 8.79
N ARG A 39 -1.92 -12.74 9.20
CA ARG A 39 -1.59 -12.61 10.63
C ARG A 39 -2.10 -11.29 11.21
N ALA A 40 -1.95 -10.21 10.46
CA ALA A 40 -2.43 -8.90 10.87
C ALA A 40 -3.96 -8.88 11.05
N GLU A 41 -4.71 -9.41 10.08
CA GLU A 41 -6.16 -9.52 10.10
C GLU A 41 -6.64 -10.37 11.30
N ARG A 42 -6.06 -11.55 11.51
CA ARG A 42 -6.42 -12.43 12.64
C ARG A 42 -6.13 -11.82 14.01
N ALA A 43 -5.07 -11.04 14.10
CA ALA A 43 -4.63 -10.43 15.37
C ALA A 43 -5.21 -9.01 15.59
N GLY A 44 -5.97 -8.47 14.64
CA GLY A 44 -6.49 -7.09 14.72
C GLY A 44 -5.40 -6.03 14.81
N ARG A 45 -4.25 -6.25 14.16
CA ARG A 45 -3.10 -5.34 14.22
C ARG A 45 -3.18 -4.27 13.14
N ASN A 46 -2.71 -3.08 13.43
CA ASN A 46 -2.66 -1.95 12.50
C ASN A 46 -1.53 -2.11 11.47
N ILE A 47 -1.57 -3.19 10.70
CA ILE A 47 -0.64 -3.48 9.60
C ILE A 47 -1.44 -3.46 8.31
N PHE A 48 -1.00 -2.66 7.34
CA PHE A 48 -1.70 -2.39 6.08
C PHE A 48 -0.82 -2.77 4.89
N PRO A 49 -0.76 -4.05 4.51
CA PRO A 49 0.03 -4.51 3.38
C PRO A 49 -0.70 -4.27 2.05
N VAL A 50 0.06 -3.85 1.04
CA VAL A 50 -0.40 -3.63 -0.34
C VAL A 50 0.66 -4.06 -1.35
N GLU A 51 0.24 -4.74 -2.42
CA GLU A 51 1.08 -5.06 -3.58
C GLU A 51 0.94 -3.96 -4.63
N LEU A 52 2.07 -3.45 -5.11
CA LEU A 52 2.21 -2.42 -6.12
C LEU A 52 3.01 -3.02 -7.28
N HIS A 53 2.32 -3.41 -8.36
CA HIS A 53 2.96 -4.06 -9.50
C HIS A 53 3.61 -3.02 -10.40
N VAL A 54 4.94 -3.08 -10.51
CA VAL A 54 5.74 -2.17 -11.32
C VAL A 54 5.77 -2.60 -12.79
N ASP A 55 5.79 -1.64 -13.71
CA ASP A 55 5.67 -1.84 -15.16
C ASP A 55 7.00 -2.14 -15.87
N TYR A 56 8.13 -1.91 -15.22
CA TYR A 56 9.44 -2.01 -15.86
C TYR A 56 9.94 -3.46 -16.10
N TRP A 57 9.13 -4.48 -15.80
CA TRP A 57 9.37 -5.88 -16.17
C TRP A 57 8.67 -6.32 -17.46
N ASP A 58 7.77 -5.52 -18.01
CA ASP A 58 6.95 -5.84 -19.19
C ASP A 58 7.78 -6.11 -20.46
N TYR A 59 9.02 -5.59 -20.50
CA TYR A 59 9.93 -5.81 -21.64
C TYR A 59 10.27 -7.29 -21.85
N LEU A 60 10.03 -8.18 -20.88
CA LEU A 60 10.20 -9.62 -21.02
C LEU A 60 9.08 -10.31 -21.79
N GLY A 61 8.13 -9.53 -22.33
CA GLY A 61 7.05 -10.00 -23.19
C GLY A 61 5.80 -10.49 -22.45
N TRP A 62 5.74 -10.30 -21.14
CA TRP A 62 4.55 -10.43 -20.31
C TRP A 62 4.17 -9.07 -19.75
N ARG A 63 3.01 -8.58 -20.14
CA ARG A 63 2.44 -7.41 -19.51
C ARG A 63 1.68 -7.85 -18.27
N ASP A 64 2.13 -7.37 -17.13
CA ASP A 64 1.49 -7.66 -15.85
C ASP A 64 0.08 -7.03 -15.82
N PRO A 65 -1.02 -7.80 -15.60
CA PRO A 65 -2.37 -7.25 -15.63
C PRO A 65 -2.69 -6.28 -14.49
N PHE A 66 -1.78 -6.13 -13.53
CA PHE A 66 -1.93 -5.29 -12.36
C PHE A 66 -0.94 -4.10 -12.35
N ASP A 67 -0.07 -4.00 -13.34
CA ASP A 67 0.93 -2.96 -13.44
C ASP A 67 0.34 -1.55 -13.60
N ASP A 68 1.10 -0.59 -13.09
CA ASP A 68 0.83 0.82 -13.33
C ASP A 68 2.13 1.63 -13.19
N ALA A 69 2.42 2.50 -14.15
CA ALA A 69 3.61 3.36 -14.13
C ALA A 69 3.69 4.22 -12.85
N ARG A 70 2.54 4.58 -12.27
CA ARG A 70 2.48 5.32 -11.00
C ARG A 70 3.08 4.54 -9.83
N TYR A 71 3.10 3.21 -9.87
CA TYR A 71 3.73 2.39 -8.83
C TYR A 71 5.26 2.40 -8.99
N SER A 72 5.76 2.40 -10.22
CA SER A 72 7.20 2.58 -10.49
C SER A 72 7.66 3.99 -10.10
N GLU A 73 6.86 5.02 -10.37
CA GLU A 73 7.09 6.40 -9.91
C GLU A 73 7.09 6.48 -8.38
N ARG A 74 6.13 5.81 -7.70
CA ARG A 74 6.07 5.72 -6.25
C ARG A 74 7.32 5.06 -5.68
N GLN A 75 7.74 3.93 -6.25
CA GLN A 75 8.97 3.25 -5.85
C GLN A 75 10.20 4.15 -5.98
N ALA A 76 10.28 4.94 -7.06
CA ALA A 76 11.39 5.85 -7.30
C ALA A 76 11.57 6.90 -6.18
N THR A 77 10.50 7.26 -5.47
CA THR A 77 10.59 8.18 -4.32
C THR A 77 11.36 7.56 -3.14
N TYR A 78 11.42 6.23 -3.07
CA TYR A 78 12.15 5.49 -2.02
C TYR A 78 13.60 5.16 -2.36
N ARG A 79 14.11 5.65 -3.49
CA ARG A 79 15.48 5.37 -3.94
C ARG A 79 16.53 5.77 -2.91
N ALA A 80 16.26 6.76 -2.05
CA ALA A 80 17.17 7.18 -1.00
C ALA A 80 17.34 6.13 0.14
N LEU A 81 16.41 5.17 0.29
CA LEU A 81 16.48 4.14 1.33
C LEU A 81 17.51 3.06 1.00
N SER A 82 17.62 2.67 -0.28
CA SER A 82 18.44 1.54 -0.74
C SER A 82 19.50 1.91 -1.77
N GLY A 83 19.52 3.16 -2.24
CA GLY A 83 20.42 3.62 -3.32
C GLY A 83 19.94 3.28 -4.74
N SER A 84 19.00 2.35 -4.90
CA SER A 84 18.45 1.90 -6.19
C SER A 84 17.02 1.41 -6.04
N THR A 85 16.30 1.28 -7.16
CA THR A 85 15.03 0.52 -7.21
C THR A 85 15.34 -0.94 -7.51
N TYR A 86 14.62 -1.86 -6.87
CA TYR A 86 14.73 -3.31 -7.10
C TYR A 86 13.41 -4.01 -6.80
N THR A 87 13.21 -5.20 -7.32
CA THR A 87 12.10 -6.08 -6.95
C THR A 87 12.62 -7.44 -6.51
N PRO A 88 11.93 -8.08 -5.54
CA PRO A 88 10.82 -7.56 -4.74
C PRO A 88 11.32 -6.64 -3.61
N GLN A 89 10.86 -5.39 -3.55
CA GLN A 89 11.19 -4.44 -2.49
C GLN A 89 9.97 -4.22 -1.57
N ALA A 90 10.13 -4.49 -0.28
CA ALA A 90 9.14 -4.14 0.74
C ALA A 90 9.58 -2.88 1.47
N VAL A 91 8.76 -1.84 1.42
CA VAL A 91 8.97 -0.56 2.13
C VAL A 91 7.99 -0.46 3.28
N VAL A 92 8.47 -0.17 4.48
CA VAL A 92 7.65 -0.03 5.69
C VAL A 92 7.59 1.44 6.09
N ASN A 93 6.38 1.97 6.14
CA ASN A 93 6.05 3.38 6.47
C ASN A 93 6.86 4.42 5.66
N GLY A 94 7.42 4.05 4.49
CA GLY A 94 8.25 4.95 3.69
C GLY A 94 9.59 5.34 4.33
N VAL A 95 10.04 4.66 5.40
CA VAL A 95 11.25 5.00 6.16
C VAL A 95 12.29 3.90 6.21
N SER A 96 11.94 2.68 5.87
CA SER A 96 12.87 1.54 5.83
C SER A 96 12.42 0.54 4.77
N ASP A 97 13.38 -0.22 4.23
CA ASP A 97 13.09 -1.25 3.25
C ASP A 97 13.88 -2.53 3.48
N CYS A 98 13.44 -3.58 2.80
CA CYS A 98 14.16 -4.85 2.69
C CYS A 98 13.71 -5.62 1.45
N VAL A 99 14.46 -6.68 1.09
CA VAL A 99 14.00 -7.66 0.11
C VAL A 99 12.70 -8.30 0.65
N GLY A 100 11.61 -8.21 -0.12
CA GLY A 100 10.25 -8.57 0.33
C GLY A 100 10.09 -10.02 0.76
N SER A 101 10.93 -10.94 0.26
CA SER A 101 10.95 -12.35 0.67
C SER A 101 11.68 -12.61 2.00
N ASN A 102 12.41 -11.62 2.54
CA ASN A 102 13.05 -11.75 3.85
C ASN A 102 12.05 -11.49 4.99
N GLU A 103 11.23 -12.50 5.29
CA GLU A 103 10.15 -12.39 6.27
C GLU A 103 10.63 -11.98 7.67
N ALA A 104 11.79 -12.45 8.10
CA ALA A 104 12.33 -12.10 9.41
C ALA A 104 12.69 -10.61 9.49
N ARG A 105 13.35 -10.08 8.45
CA ARG A 105 13.68 -8.66 8.38
C ARG A 105 12.43 -7.80 8.25
N LEU A 106 11.49 -8.17 7.39
CA LEU A 106 10.22 -7.47 7.22
C LEU A 106 9.45 -7.41 8.53
N SER A 107 9.32 -8.54 9.25
CA SER A 107 8.66 -8.58 10.56
C SER A 107 9.34 -7.65 11.57
N SER A 108 10.68 -7.64 11.63
CA SER A 108 11.43 -6.73 12.51
C SER A 108 11.16 -5.26 12.21
N LEU A 109 11.08 -4.87 10.93
CA LEU A 109 10.76 -3.50 10.51
C LEU A 109 9.34 -3.12 10.90
N ILE A 110 8.36 -4.02 10.69
CA ILE A 110 6.97 -3.82 11.06
C ILE A 110 6.85 -3.59 12.58
N GLU A 111 7.47 -4.45 13.40
CA GLU A 111 7.41 -4.31 14.86
C GLU A 111 8.06 -2.99 15.33
N ALA A 112 9.16 -2.58 14.71
CA ALA A 112 9.79 -1.30 15.03
C ALA A 112 8.90 -0.10 14.73
N GLU A 113 8.08 -0.16 13.67
CA GLU A 113 7.13 0.92 13.34
C GLU A 113 5.90 0.88 14.25
N LEU A 114 5.35 -0.29 14.54
CA LEU A 114 4.22 -0.44 15.46
C LEU A 114 4.52 0.01 16.89
N ALA A 115 5.78 -0.05 17.31
CA ALA A 115 6.23 0.44 18.62
C ALA A 115 6.23 1.98 18.71
N LYS A 116 6.15 2.69 17.59
CA LYS A 116 6.09 4.16 17.54
C LYS A 116 4.63 4.62 17.52
N PRO A 117 4.24 5.64 18.28
CA PRO A 117 2.90 6.21 18.15
C PRO A 117 2.74 6.86 16.77
N ALA A 118 1.56 6.68 16.16
CA ALA A 118 1.18 7.46 15.01
C ALA A 118 0.89 8.91 15.41
N THR A 119 1.20 9.86 14.52
CA THR A 119 0.98 11.30 14.75
C THR A 119 -0.23 11.82 13.96
N THR A 120 -0.87 10.96 13.19
CA THR A 120 -2.08 11.29 12.43
C THR A 120 -3.15 10.25 12.69
N GLN A 121 -4.35 10.70 13.09
CA GLN A 121 -5.57 9.91 13.05
C GLN A 121 -6.23 10.10 11.70
N LEU A 122 -6.57 9.00 11.06
CA LEU A 122 -7.29 8.97 9.80
C LEU A 122 -8.54 8.12 9.95
N GLN A 123 -9.71 8.73 9.71
CA GLN A 123 -10.98 8.04 9.59
C GLN A 123 -11.34 7.97 8.10
N LEU A 124 -11.87 6.84 7.68
CA LEU A 124 -12.15 6.57 6.29
C LEU A 124 -13.47 5.83 6.17
N SER A 125 -14.25 6.17 5.16
CA SER A 125 -15.36 5.36 4.66
C SER A 125 -15.34 5.35 3.14
N ALA A 126 -15.84 4.29 2.52
CA ALA A 126 -15.84 4.17 1.07
C ALA A 126 -17.09 3.45 0.58
N ARG A 127 -17.56 3.84 -0.60
CA ARG A 127 -18.66 3.20 -1.31
C ARG A 127 -18.39 3.15 -2.81
N PHE A 128 -18.98 2.17 -3.47
CA PHE A 128 -18.98 2.17 -4.94
C PHE A 128 -19.87 3.31 -5.47
N SER A 129 -19.45 3.92 -6.57
CA SER A 129 -20.19 4.93 -7.31
C SER A 129 -20.30 4.53 -8.79
N ALA A 130 -21.02 5.31 -9.58
CA ALA A 130 -21.09 5.13 -11.03
C ALA A 130 -19.74 5.38 -11.71
N ALA A 131 -18.90 6.25 -11.15
CA ALA A 131 -17.59 6.61 -11.69
C ALA A 131 -16.43 5.77 -11.10
N GLY A 132 -16.70 4.97 -10.06
CA GLY A 132 -15.67 4.14 -9.45
C GLY A 132 -15.87 3.93 -7.95
N VAL A 133 -14.99 4.48 -7.13
CA VAL A 133 -15.06 4.45 -5.65
C VAL A 133 -15.05 5.88 -5.13
N GLN A 134 -16.07 6.24 -4.36
CA GLN A 134 -16.09 7.45 -3.56
C GLN A 134 -15.63 7.14 -2.14
N ALA A 135 -14.57 7.81 -1.72
CA ALA A 135 -14.03 7.75 -0.36
C ALA A 135 -14.29 9.07 0.35
N HIS A 136 -14.73 9.00 1.61
CA HIS A 136 -14.80 10.13 2.53
C HIS A 136 -13.73 9.94 3.59
N TYR A 137 -12.91 10.96 3.83
CA TYR A 137 -11.87 10.92 4.85
C TYR A 137 -12.02 12.08 5.85
N GLN A 138 -11.56 11.82 7.06
CA GLN A 138 -11.38 12.80 8.12
C GLN A 138 -9.98 12.62 8.70
N ILE A 139 -9.20 13.70 8.74
CA ILE A 139 -7.81 13.69 9.19
C ILE A 139 -7.61 14.64 10.37
N ASP A 140 -6.89 14.16 11.37
CA ASP A 140 -6.45 14.92 12.54
C ASP A 140 -4.97 14.56 12.79
N ALA A 141 -4.07 15.48 12.45
CA ALA A 141 -2.63 15.30 12.55
C ALA A 141 -2.04 16.24 13.60
N SER A 142 -1.34 15.68 14.59
CA SER A 142 -0.61 16.44 15.59
C SER A 142 0.69 17.06 15.03
N GLU A 143 1.14 16.60 13.87
CA GLU A 143 2.25 17.17 13.08
C GLU A 143 1.79 17.32 11.64
N PRO A 144 2.29 18.33 10.88
CA PRO A 144 1.85 18.54 9.50
C PRO A 144 2.08 17.31 8.63
N ALA A 145 1.00 16.63 8.27
CA ALA A 145 0.99 15.73 7.13
C ALA A 145 0.81 16.58 5.87
N GLN A 146 1.56 16.28 4.81
CA GLN A 146 1.57 17.13 3.63
C GLN A 146 0.82 16.50 2.44
N THR A 147 0.69 15.18 2.44
CA THR A 147 0.05 14.44 1.37
C THR A 147 -0.84 13.35 1.94
N LEU A 148 -2.02 13.21 1.37
CA LEU A 148 -2.89 12.05 1.56
C LEU A 148 -2.79 11.17 0.31
N ALA A 149 -2.51 9.88 0.49
CA ALA A 149 -2.58 8.87 -0.54
C ALA A 149 -3.85 8.03 -0.37
N LEU A 150 -4.48 7.65 -1.49
CA LEU A 150 -5.58 6.71 -1.56
C LEU A 150 -5.22 5.58 -2.52
N ILE A 151 -5.42 4.34 -2.08
CA ILE A 151 -5.23 3.14 -2.88
C ILE A 151 -6.51 2.31 -2.81
N VAL A 152 -7.09 1.99 -3.96
CA VAL A 152 -8.15 0.98 -4.04
C VAL A 152 -7.49 -0.37 -4.31
N VAL A 153 -7.78 -1.37 -3.47
CA VAL A 153 -7.17 -2.69 -3.55
C VAL A 153 -8.21 -3.79 -3.79
N GLU A 154 -7.85 -4.77 -4.59
CA GLU A 154 -8.53 -6.06 -4.67
C GLU A 154 -7.96 -7.00 -3.61
N ALA A 155 -8.81 -7.63 -2.81
CA ALA A 155 -8.37 -8.46 -1.70
C ALA A 155 -7.55 -9.68 -2.15
N ARG A 156 -7.94 -10.28 -3.28
CA ARG A 156 -7.30 -11.48 -3.85
C ARG A 156 -7.37 -11.46 -5.36
N ARG A 157 -6.26 -11.81 -5.99
CA ARG A 157 -6.20 -12.01 -7.44
C ARG A 157 -5.36 -13.25 -7.75
N GLU A 158 -5.68 -13.86 -8.86
CA GLU A 158 -4.88 -14.93 -9.45
C GLU A 158 -4.69 -14.65 -10.93
N SER A 159 -3.55 -15.02 -11.46
CA SER A 159 -3.27 -14.96 -12.88
C SER A 159 -2.51 -16.20 -13.35
N ALA A 160 -2.61 -16.50 -14.65
CA ALA A 160 -1.79 -17.49 -15.32
C ALA A 160 -0.78 -16.74 -16.19
N VAL A 161 0.48 -16.78 -15.82
CA VAL A 161 1.55 -16.07 -16.50
C VAL A 161 1.94 -16.83 -17.77
N LEU A 162 1.83 -16.20 -18.93
CA LEU A 162 2.05 -16.88 -20.21
C LEU A 162 3.44 -16.67 -20.79
N ARG A 163 4.18 -15.65 -20.33
CA ARG A 163 5.53 -15.27 -20.81
C ARG A 163 6.36 -14.67 -19.69
N GLY A 164 7.61 -14.31 -19.98
CA GLY A 164 8.54 -13.76 -18.98
C GLY A 164 9.16 -14.84 -18.10
N GLU A 165 9.79 -14.44 -17.03
CA GLU A 165 10.55 -15.36 -16.15
C GLU A 165 9.65 -16.37 -15.40
N ASN A 166 8.38 -16.04 -15.16
CA ASN A 166 7.40 -16.90 -14.48
C ASN A 166 6.45 -17.59 -15.46
N ALA A 167 6.85 -17.75 -16.74
CA ALA A 167 6.00 -18.38 -17.76
C ALA A 167 5.54 -19.79 -17.36
N GLY A 168 4.23 -20.04 -17.42
CA GLY A 168 3.60 -21.31 -17.04
C GLY A 168 3.12 -21.38 -15.59
N GLU A 169 3.48 -20.41 -14.74
CA GLU A 169 3.08 -20.38 -13.34
C GLU A 169 1.67 -19.78 -13.17
N ARG A 170 0.98 -20.21 -12.11
CA ARG A 170 -0.20 -19.54 -11.57
C ARG A 170 0.20 -18.79 -10.31
N LEU A 171 0.11 -17.47 -10.37
CA LEU A 171 0.47 -16.59 -9.27
C LEU A 171 -0.79 -16.14 -8.53
N ALA A 172 -0.67 -16.04 -7.19
CA ALA A 172 -1.73 -15.58 -6.31
C ALA A 172 -1.25 -14.35 -5.55
N HIS A 173 -2.06 -13.32 -5.56
CA HIS A 173 -1.76 -12.01 -5.00
C HIS A 173 -2.78 -11.58 -3.95
N ARG A 174 -2.37 -10.75 -3.00
CA ARG A 174 -3.23 -10.19 -1.96
C ARG A 174 -3.09 -8.68 -1.84
N ASN A 175 -4.23 -8.01 -1.64
CA ASN A 175 -4.27 -6.55 -1.51
C ASN A 175 -3.60 -5.85 -2.70
N VAL A 176 -3.95 -6.28 -3.90
CA VAL A 176 -3.39 -5.75 -5.14
C VAL A 176 -3.91 -4.36 -5.39
N ALA A 177 -3.04 -3.38 -5.51
CA ALA A 177 -3.41 -2.01 -5.86
C ALA A 177 -4.00 -1.96 -7.27
N ARG A 178 -5.17 -1.30 -7.43
CA ARG A 178 -5.86 -1.14 -8.71
C ARG A 178 -6.11 0.31 -9.09
N ALA A 179 -6.11 1.19 -8.12
CA ALA A 179 -6.12 2.63 -8.33
C ALA A 179 -5.28 3.28 -7.25
N PHE A 180 -4.48 4.26 -7.63
CA PHE A 180 -3.60 5.01 -6.74
C PHE A 180 -3.65 6.48 -7.10
N ALA A 181 -3.82 7.33 -6.11
CA ALA A 181 -3.71 8.76 -6.28
C ALA A 181 -3.21 9.42 -5.00
N THR A 182 -2.54 10.55 -5.13
CA THR A 182 -2.09 11.39 -4.03
C THR A 182 -2.67 12.79 -4.15
N ARG A 183 -2.89 13.44 -3.01
CA ARG A 183 -3.39 14.81 -2.94
C ARG A 183 -2.63 15.58 -1.86
N PRO A 184 -2.14 16.80 -2.15
CA PRO A 184 -1.62 17.67 -1.12
C PRO A 184 -2.69 17.98 -0.07
N LEU A 185 -2.29 18.03 1.19
CA LEU A 185 -3.12 18.47 2.31
C LEU A 185 -2.82 19.94 2.60
N ALA A 186 -3.86 20.78 2.60
CA ALA A 186 -3.71 22.19 2.92
C ALA A 186 -3.41 22.45 4.42
N SER A 187 -3.83 21.51 5.27
CA SER A 187 -3.57 21.51 6.72
C SER A 187 -3.57 20.09 7.26
N GLY A 188 -3.06 19.89 8.47
CA GLY A 188 -3.09 18.61 9.17
C GLY A 188 -4.50 18.22 9.67
N HIS A 189 -5.50 19.05 9.52
CA HIS A 189 -6.87 18.82 10.00
C HIS A 189 -7.86 19.07 8.87
N GLY A 190 -8.91 18.27 8.78
CA GLY A 190 -9.98 18.46 7.82
C GLY A 190 -10.67 17.18 7.41
N ALA A 191 -11.65 17.35 6.52
CA ALA A 191 -12.39 16.26 5.93
C ALA A 191 -12.60 16.55 4.44
N GLY A 192 -12.84 15.52 3.64
CA GLY A 192 -13.11 15.69 2.23
C GLY A 192 -13.57 14.41 1.57
N ASP A 193 -14.06 14.58 0.34
CA ASP A 193 -14.44 13.48 -0.53
C ASP A 193 -13.43 13.34 -1.67
N TRP A 194 -13.22 12.09 -2.08
CA TRP A 194 -12.33 11.78 -3.18
C TRP A 194 -12.88 10.61 -3.99
N GLU A 195 -12.99 10.79 -5.28
CA GLU A 195 -13.45 9.76 -6.20
C GLU A 195 -12.29 9.24 -7.04
N LEU A 196 -12.13 7.92 -7.08
CA LEU A 196 -11.16 7.22 -7.90
C LEU A 196 -11.87 6.34 -8.92
N ALA A 197 -11.48 6.50 -10.19
CA ALA A 197 -11.90 5.60 -11.24
C ALA A 197 -11.27 4.21 -11.05
N LEU A 198 -12.02 3.18 -11.42
CA LEU A 198 -11.56 1.79 -11.36
C LEU A 198 -11.17 1.30 -12.77
N PRO A 199 -10.14 0.47 -12.89
CA PRO A 199 -9.75 -0.11 -14.17
C PRO A 199 -10.77 -1.16 -14.62
N ALA A 200 -10.75 -1.48 -15.92
CA ALA A 200 -11.53 -2.58 -16.47
C ALA A 200 -11.17 -3.91 -15.77
N GLY A 201 -12.15 -4.77 -15.58
CA GLY A 201 -11.96 -6.06 -14.93
C GLY A 201 -11.71 -6.01 -13.42
N PHE A 202 -11.98 -4.86 -12.77
CA PHE A 202 -11.91 -4.74 -11.32
C PHE A 202 -12.91 -5.68 -10.63
N VAL A 203 -12.43 -6.42 -9.63
CA VAL A 203 -13.25 -7.34 -8.82
C VAL A 203 -13.70 -6.65 -7.54
N ARG A 204 -15.01 -6.47 -7.39
CA ARG A 204 -15.58 -5.75 -6.23
C ARG A 204 -15.59 -6.56 -4.94
N ASP A 205 -15.61 -7.89 -5.05
CA ASP A 205 -15.68 -8.77 -3.88
C ASP A 205 -14.44 -8.62 -3.00
N GLY A 206 -14.66 -8.30 -1.73
CA GLY A 206 -13.61 -8.06 -0.76
C GLY A 206 -12.74 -6.82 -1.02
N ALA A 207 -13.11 -5.97 -1.99
CA ALA A 207 -12.36 -4.76 -2.30
C ALA A 207 -12.33 -3.78 -1.12
N ARG A 208 -11.22 -3.07 -0.96
CA ARG A 208 -10.96 -2.15 0.14
C ARG A 208 -10.33 -0.86 -0.34
N VAL A 209 -10.40 0.19 0.47
CA VAL A 209 -9.63 1.42 0.31
C VAL A 209 -8.62 1.51 1.44
N LEU A 210 -7.35 1.65 1.09
CA LEU A 210 -6.28 2.05 1.99
C LEU A 210 -6.04 3.54 1.79
N ALA A 211 -6.05 4.30 2.89
CA ALA A 211 -5.62 5.69 2.90
C ALA A 211 -4.47 5.86 3.88
N PHE A 212 -3.49 6.70 3.56
CA PHE A 212 -2.44 7.06 4.49
C PHE A 212 -1.95 8.49 4.27
N ALA A 213 -1.53 9.10 5.36
CA ALA A 213 -0.98 10.45 5.38
C ALA A 213 0.54 10.40 5.46
N GLU A 214 1.22 11.26 4.70
CA GLU A 214 2.68 11.29 4.59
C GLU A 214 3.25 12.67 4.86
N ARG A 215 4.50 12.71 5.33
CA ARG A 215 5.34 13.91 5.39
C ARG A 215 6.04 14.17 4.05
N ALA A 216 6.48 15.42 3.80
CA ALA A 216 7.14 15.83 2.56
C ALA A 216 8.38 15.00 2.17
N HIS A 217 9.12 14.51 3.14
CA HIS A 217 10.38 13.80 2.91
C HIS A 217 10.33 12.34 3.37
N GLY A 218 9.15 11.73 3.18
CA GLY A 218 8.89 10.35 3.57
C GLY A 218 8.43 10.20 5.01
N GLY A 219 7.93 9.02 5.30
CA GLY A 219 7.35 8.66 6.58
C GLY A 219 5.84 8.81 6.61
N ILE A 220 5.17 7.67 6.65
CA ILE A 220 3.72 7.59 6.83
C ILE A 220 3.40 7.83 8.30
N THR A 221 2.48 8.75 8.56
CA THR A 221 2.17 9.25 9.89
C THR A 221 0.86 8.72 10.46
N GLY A 222 -0.01 8.21 9.60
CA GLY A 222 -1.29 7.59 9.94
C GLY A 222 -1.88 6.87 8.75
N ALA A 223 -2.67 5.83 8.99
CA ALA A 223 -3.32 5.06 7.93
C ALA A 223 -4.67 4.50 8.40
N ALA A 224 -5.54 4.23 7.43
CA ALA A 224 -6.82 3.54 7.62
C ALA A 224 -7.13 2.64 6.43
N LEU A 225 -7.72 1.48 6.70
CA LEU A 225 -8.18 0.51 5.71
C LEU A 225 -9.64 0.18 5.96
N VAL A 226 -10.49 0.32 4.95
CA VAL A 226 -11.92 0.01 5.06
C VAL A 226 -12.42 -0.81 3.87
N GLY A 227 -13.43 -1.63 4.10
CA GLY A 227 -14.20 -2.25 3.02
C GLY A 227 -15.01 -1.22 2.24
N ILE A 228 -15.30 -1.52 0.98
CA ILE A 228 -16.12 -0.64 0.12
C ILE A 228 -17.57 -1.10 0.21
N ALA A 229 -18.44 -0.23 0.70
CA ALA A 229 -19.87 -0.48 0.77
C ALA A 229 -20.51 -0.53 -0.64
N PRO A 230 -21.58 -1.28 -0.85
CA PRO A 230 -22.41 -1.16 -2.05
C PRO A 230 -22.83 0.30 -2.28
N GLY A 231 -22.88 0.73 -3.54
CA GLY A 231 -23.35 2.06 -3.95
C GLY A 231 -24.84 2.07 -4.20
#